data_e7b9b9b81a9beef64670340152a5622e
#
_entry.id   e7b9b9b81a9beef64670340152a5622e
#
_cell.length_a   1.000
_cell.length_b   1.000
_cell.length_c   1.000
_cell.angle_alpha   90.00
_cell.angle_beta   90.00
_cell.angle_gamma   90.00
#
_symmetry.space_group_name_H-M   'P 1'
#
loop_
_entity.id
_entity.type
_entity.pdbx_description
1 polymer ?
#
loop_
_entity_poly.entity_id
_entity_poly.type
_entity_poly.pdbx_seq_one_letter_code
_entity_poly.pdbx_strand_id
1 'polypeptide(L)'
;MIQEQGHTVYPIAFIDTEIDPQSHKILDIGSIRDNRNSFHKASTAEFIQFLHGTQFVSGHNIFNHDIKYIGKALSYAGIDLSNIIDTLFLSPLLFPTKPYHSLLKDDKLQSDDINNPLNDSIKAKDLFYDEIAAFRQANSTIKEIFYLLLNDKREFNAFFRFISYKSESTDVESLIRQKFKDEICEHANLTNIILDSPIELAYCLALIHSFIEHKKTDSVTPPWVLRNYPEVERIMFLLRSNPCLSGCSYCNKALDACSGLKRFFGYDSYRLIGGEPLQEESVNAAIRNKSLLVVFPTGGGKSIAFQVPALMSGETSNALTIVISPLQSLMKDQVDNLEKIGITDAV
;
A
#
# COMPACT_ATOMS: atom_id res chain seq x y z
N MET A 1 -34.50 7.43 9.12
CA MET A 1 -34.09 8.66 8.42
C MET A 1 -33.14 9.40 9.34
N ILE A 2 -31.83 9.21 9.13
CA ILE A 2 -30.80 10.01 9.79
C ILE A 2 -30.40 11.04 8.74
N GLN A 3 -30.88 12.26 8.89
CA GLN A 3 -30.38 13.42 8.17
C GLN A 3 -28.98 13.71 8.72
N GLU A 4 -27.93 13.19 8.08
CA GLU A 4 -26.60 13.68 8.27
C GLU A 4 -26.40 14.91 7.38
N GLN A 5 -25.98 15.95 8.06
CA GLN A 5 -25.66 17.31 7.60
C GLN A 5 -25.15 17.40 6.16
N GLY A 6 -25.97 17.96 5.25
CA GLY A 6 -25.51 18.75 4.10
C GLY A 6 -24.78 18.04 2.94
N HIS A 7 -24.70 16.73 2.89
CA HIS A 7 -24.04 16.02 1.81
C HIS A 7 -25.03 15.55 0.75
N THR A 8 -24.77 15.94 -0.49
CA THR A 8 -25.50 15.43 -1.65
C THR A 8 -25.24 13.93 -1.74
N VAL A 9 -26.23 13.11 -1.46
CA VAL A 9 -26.14 11.65 -1.60
C VAL A 9 -26.35 11.32 -3.07
N TYR A 10 -25.29 10.99 -3.78
CA TYR A 10 -25.36 10.54 -5.17
C TYR A 10 -25.89 9.10 -5.23
N PRO A 11 -26.86 8.79 -6.13
CA PRO A 11 -27.32 7.42 -6.32
C PRO A 11 -26.18 6.52 -6.83
N ILE A 12 -25.87 5.44 -6.10
CA ILE A 12 -24.81 4.50 -6.42
C ILE A 12 -25.32 3.07 -6.49
N ALA A 13 -24.75 2.26 -7.39
CA ALA A 13 -24.95 0.81 -7.46
C ALA A 13 -23.59 0.10 -7.31
N PHE A 14 -23.58 -0.99 -6.57
CA PHE A 14 -22.42 -1.87 -6.39
C PHE A 14 -22.61 -3.09 -7.27
N ILE A 15 -21.59 -3.51 -7.98
CA ILE A 15 -21.68 -4.51 -9.04
C ILE A 15 -20.55 -5.51 -8.92
N ASP A 16 -20.86 -6.75 -9.19
CA ASP A 16 -19.92 -7.82 -9.45
C ASP A 16 -20.47 -8.72 -10.56
N THR A 17 -19.61 -9.35 -11.36
CA THR A 17 -20.02 -10.20 -12.47
C THR A 17 -19.31 -11.55 -12.43
N GLU A 18 -20.07 -12.62 -12.66
CA GLU A 18 -19.50 -13.94 -12.90
C GLU A 18 -19.38 -14.19 -14.41
N ILE A 19 -18.18 -14.55 -14.83
CA ILE A 19 -17.84 -14.71 -16.25
C ILE A 19 -17.36 -16.13 -16.52
N ASP A 20 -17.90 -16.76 -17.56
CA ASP A 20 -17.39 -18.03 -18.05
C ASP A 20 -15.95 -17.89 -18.56
N PRO A 21 -14.96 -18.56 -17.96
CA PRO A 21 -13.56 -18.42 -18.32
C PRO A 21 -13.23 -18.92 -19.73
N GLN A 22 -14.07 -19.80 -20.32
CA GLN A 22 -13.85 -20.36 -21.65
C GLN A 22 -14.51 -19.53 -22.75
N SER A 23 -15.78 -19.20 -22.58
CA SER A 23 -16.57 -18.48 -23.59
C SER A 23 -16.53 -16.95 -23.43
N HIS A 24 -16.00 -16.45 -22.31
CA HIS A 24 -16.01 -15.02 -21.93
C HIS A 24 -17.42 -14.40 -21.91
N LYS A 25 -18.44 -15.22 -21.67
CA LYS A 25 -19.83 -14.75 -21.55
C LYS A 25 -20.18 -14.48 -20.10
N ILE A 26 -21.04 -13.51 -19.89
CA ILE A 26 -21.63 -13.23 -18.58
C ILE A 26 -22.51 -14.42 -18.19
N LEU A 27 -22.18 -15.05 -17.07
CA LEU A 27 -22.98 -16.12 -16.45
C LEU A 27 -24.02 -15.51 -15.53
N ASP A 28 -23.63 -14.49 -14.76
CA ASP A 28 -24.48 -13.83 -13.82
C ASP A 28 -24.02 -12.40 -13.53
N ILE A 29 -24.94 -11.52 -13.11
CA ILE A 29 -24.65 -10.16 -12.65
C ILE A 29 -25.32 -9.98 -11.29
N GLY A 30 -24.50 -9.71 -10.29
CA GLY A 30 -24.94 -9.28 -8.97
C GLY A 30 -24.83 -7.77 -8.80
N SER A 31 -25.89 -7.14 -8.33
CA SER A 31 -25.85 -5.73 -8.03
C SER A 31 -26.75 -5.36 -6.88
N ILE A 32 -26.33 -4.37 -6.07
CA ILE A 32 -27.15 -3.80 -4.99
C ILE A 32 -27.07 -2.28 -5.04
N ARG A 33 -28.19 -1.61 -4.81
CA ARG A 33 -28.28 -0.15 -4.65
C ARG A 33 -28.41 0.22 -3.17
N ASP A 34 -28.12 1.47 -2.83
CA ASP A 34 -28.22 1.98 -1.45
C ASP A 34 -29.62 1.82 -0.82
N ASN A 35 -30.67 1.90 -1.64
CA ASN A 35 -32.04 1.68 -1.21
C ASN A 35 -32.39 0.20 -0.95
N ARG A 36 -31.38 -0.69 -0.92
CA ARG A 36 -31.49 -2.15 -0.76
C ARG A 36 -32.18 -2.90 -1.90
N ASN A 37 -32.48 -2.23 -3.01
CA ASN A 37 -32.90 -2.93 -4.22
C ASN A 37 -31.70 -3.74 -4.76
N SER A 38 -31.93 -5.00 -5.06
CA SER A 38 -30.91 -5.92 -5.58
C SER A 38 -31.30 -6.46 -6.96
N PHE A 39 -30.28 -6.79 -7.73
CA PHE A 39 -30.37 -7.46 -9.02
C PHE A 39 -29.48 -8.69 -9.02
N HIS A 40 -29.99 -9.83 -9.50
CA HIS A 40 -29.24 -11.07 -9.54
C HIS A 40 -29.74 -11.91 -10.72
N LYS A 41 -29.22 -11.64 -11.92
CA LYS A 41 -29.62 -12.32 -13.18
C LYS A 41 -28.56 -12.10 -14.24
N ALA A 42 -28.49 -13.04 -15.22
CA ALA A 42 -27.63 -12.92 -16.40
C ALA A 42 -28.12 -11.90 -17.47
N SER A 43 -29.32 -11.31 -17.31
CA SER A 43 -29.94 -10.47 -18.33
C SER A 43 -29.36 -9.04 -18.33
N THR A 44 -28.53 -8.73 -19.29
CA THR A 44 -27.97 -7.39 -19.49
C THR A 44 -29.07 -6.34 -19.76
N ALA A 45 -30.15 -6.70 -20.45
CA ALA A 45 -31.25 -5.76 -20.74
C ALA A 45 -31.99 -5.36 -19.47
N GLU A 46 -32.30 -6.31 -18.58
CA GLU A 46 -32.92 -6.02 -17.28
C GLU A 46 -31.95 -5.28 -16.35
N PHE A 47 -30.65 -5.57 -16.47
CA PHE A 47 -29.64 -4.86 -15.69
C PHE A 47 -29.55 -3.38 -16.06
N ILE A 48 -29.63 -3.02 -17.35
CA ILE A 48 -29.69 -1.63 -17.80
C ILE A 48 -30.91 -0.92 -17.17
N GLN A 49 -32.08 -1.58 -17.15
CA GLN A 49 -33.28 -1.03 -16.51
C GLN A 49 -33.10 -0.85 -15.00
N PHE A 50 -32.47 -1.83 -14.33
CA PHE A 50 -32.17 -1.76 -12.90
C PHE A 50 -31.28 -0.57 -12.56
N LEU A 51 -30.33 -0.23 -13.41
CA LEU A 51 -29.40 0.89 -13.21
C LEU A 51 -30.01 2.28 -13.47
N HIS A 52 -31.22 2.36 -13.99
CA HIS A 52 -31.86 3.64 -14.29
C HIS A 52 -31.92 4.57 -13.06
N GLY A 53 -31.42 5.80 -13.22
CA GLY A 53 -31.31 6.79 -12.14
C GLY A 53 -30.10 6.59 -11.22
N THR A 54 -29.21 5.63 -11.50
CA THR A 54 -27.91 5.51 -10.87
C THR A 54 -26.93 6.50 -11.49
N GLN A 55 -26.14 7.18 -10.69
CA GLN A 55 -25.13 8.15 -11.14
C GLN A 55 -23.71 7.59 -11.03
N PHE A 56 -23.42 6.88 -9.95
CA PHE A 56 -22.13 6.25 -9.70
C PHE A 56 -22.26 4.74 -9.67
N VAL A 57 -21.19 4.07 -10.04
CA VAL A 57 -21.06 2.61 -9.93
C VAL A 57 -19.80 2.29 -9.17
N SER A 58 -19.85 1.31 -8.28
CA SER A 58 -18.66 0.80 -7.59
C SER A 58 -18.62 -0.73 -7.65
N GLY A 59 -17.43 -1.27 -7.56
CA GLY A 59 -17.15 -2.69 -7.46
C GLY A 59 -15.72 -2.91 -6.99
N HIS A 60 -15.38 -4.17 -6.74
CA HIS A 60 -14.04 -4.53 -6.33
C HIS A 60 -13.27 -5.12 -7.51
N ASN A 61 -12.17 -4.48 -7.91
CA ASN A 61 -11.42 -4.79 -9.14
C ASN A 61 -12.25 -4.59 -10.43
N ILE A 62 -13.24 -3.72 -10.37
CA ILE A 62 -14.20 -3.48 -11.45
C ILE A 62 -13.51 -2.96 -12.72
N PHE A 63 -12.44 -2.16 -12.61
CA PHE A 63 -11.70 -1.64 -13.77
C PHE A 63 -11.00 -2.75 -14.57
N ASN A 64 -10.49 -3.76 -13.90
CA ASN A 64 -9.71 -4.82 -14.55
C ASN A 64 -10.57 -6.02 -14.98
N HIS A 65 -11.75 -6.20 -14.37
CA HIS A 65 -12.62 -7.35 -14.61
C HIS A 65 -13.95 -6.95 -15.25
N ASP A 66 -14.87 -6.39 -14.50
CA ASP A 66 -16.28 -6.27 -14.87
C ASP A 66 -16.55 -5.33 -16.04
N ILE A 67 -15.86 -4.18 -16.10
CA ILE A 67 -16.06 -3.17 -17.15
C ILE A 67 -15.88 -3.73 -18.56
N LYS A 68 -15.01 -4.72 -18.74
CA LYS A 68 -14.79 -5.37 -20.03
C LYS A 68 -16.08 -5.99 -20.59
N TYR A 69 -16.96 -6.42 -19.72
CA TYR A 69 -18.18 -7.14 -20.06
C TYR A 69 -19.42 -6.27 -19.97
N ILE A 70 -19.53 -5.42 -18.93
CA ILE A 70 -20.71 -4.59 -18.69
C ILE A 70 -20.55 -3.14 -19.10
N GLY A 71 -19.40 -2.69 -19.56
CA GLY A 71 -19.14 -1.27 -19.87
C GLY A 71 -20.13 -0.69 -20.87
N LYS A 72 -20.56 -1.46 -21.90
CA LYS A 72 -21.60 -1.04 -22.83
C LYS A 72 -22.96 -0.90 -22.13
N ALA A 73 -23.30 -1.82 -21.23
CA ALA A 73 -24.55 -1.75 -20.47
C ALA A 73 -24.59 -0.51 -19.58
N LEU A 74 -23.48 -0.16 -18.91
CA LEU A 74 -23.34 1.06 -18.12
C LEU A 74 -23.60 2.32 -18.99
N SER A 75 -22.97 2.38 -20.17
CA SER A 75 -23.17 3.49 -21.10
C SER A 75 -24.64 3.58 -21.59
N TYR A 76 -25.30 2.46 -21.89
CA TYR A 76 -26.73 2.43 -22.27
C TYR A 76 -27.64 2.83 -21.10
N ALA A 77 -27.24 2.58 -19.87
CA ALA A 77 -27.95 3.06 -18.67
C ALA A 77 -27.73 4.56 -18.39
N GLY A 78 -26.90 5.23 -19.19
CA GLY A 78 -26.56 6.64 -19.03
C GLY A 78 -25.49 6.91 -17.97
N ILE A 79 -24.75 5.90 -17.57
CA ILE A 79 -23.66 6.05 -16.58
C ILE A 79 -22.36 6.40 -17.32
N ASP A 80 -21.77 7.52 -16.94
CA ASP A 80 -20.46 7.93 -17.41
C ASP A 80 -19.39 7.01 -16.78
N LEU A 81 -18.50 6.47 -17.63
CA LEU A 81 -17.39 5.61 -17.17
C LEU A 81 -16.41 6.34 -16.24
N SER A 82 -16.40 7.68 -16.26
CA SER A 82 -15.66 8.47 -15.27
C SER A 82 -16.30 8.44 -13.86
N ASN A 83 -17.53 7.94 -13.72
CA ASN A 83 -18.24 7.79 -12.44
C ASN A 83 -18.10 6.39 -11.83
N ILE A 84 -17.08 5.65 -12.24
CA ILE A 84 -16.82 4.31 -11.70
C ILE A 84 -15.76 4.40 -10.59
N ILE A 85 -16.04 3.73 -9.48
CA ILE A 85 -15.18 3.68 -8.30
C ILE A 85 -14.75 2.22 -8.08
N ASP A 86 -13.47 2.00 -7.93
CA ASP A 86 -12.91 0.67 -7.67
C ASP A 86 -12.33 0.61 -6.25
N THR A 87 -12.96 -0.18 -5.39
CA THR A 87 -12.55 -0.34 -4.00
C THR A 87 -11.17 -1.00 -3.86
N LEU A 88 -10.71 -1.78 -4.84
CA LEU A 88 -9.40 -2.40 -4.77
C LEU A 88 -8.25 -1.38 -4.86
N PHE A 89 -8.45 -0.26 -5.56
CA PHE A 89 -7.46 0.81 -5.64
C PHE A 89 -7.47 1.70 -4.38
N LEU A 90 -8.64 1.87 -3.76
CA LEU A 90 -8.78 2.66 -2.53
C LEU A 90 -8.25 1.91 -1.30
N SER A 91 -8.44 0.60 -1.26
CA SER A 91 -8.15 -0.21 -0.08
C SER A 91 -6.69 -0.15 0.39
N PRO A 92 -5.64 -0.23 -0.47
CA PRO A 92 -4.24 -0.07 -0.03
C PRO A 92 -3.91 1.35 0.44
N LEU A 93 -4.62 2.36 -0.07
CA LEU A 93 -4.44 3.74 0.32
C LEU A 93 -4.99 4.01 1.73
N LEU A 94 -6.15 3.44 2.04
CA LEU A 94 -6.92 3.72 3.26
C LEU A 94 -6.70 2.68 4.37
N PHE A 95 -6.28 1.48 4.01
CA PHE A 95 -5.95 0.38 4.92
C PHE A 95 -4.54 -0.18 4.64
N PRO A 96 -3.49 0.65 4.66
CA PRO A 96 -2.14 0.25 4.25
C PRO A 96 -1.53 -0.89 5.10
N THR A 97 -2.08 -1.12 6.30
CA THR A 97 -1.63 -2.20 7.19
C THR A 97 -2.20 -3.58 6.84
N LYS A 98 -3.20 -3.65 5.95
CA LYS A 98 -3.73 -4.94 5.50
C LYS A 98 -2.76 -5.58 4.50
N PRO A 99 -2.34 -6.85 4.69
CA PRO A 99 -1.43 -7.52 3.76
C PRO A 99 -2.12 -7.92 2.45
N TYR A 100 -3.45 -8.08 2.48
CA TYR A 100 -4.26 -8.46 1.32
C TYR A 100 -5.48 -7.54 1.20
N HIS A 101 -5.82 -7.20 -0.03
CA HIS A 101 -6.91 -6.28 -0.37
C HIS A 101 -8.02 -6.95 -1.19
N SER A 102 -7.95 -8.26 -1.46
CA SER A 102 -9.05 -9.01 -2.07
C SER A 102 -10.25 -9.11 -1.12
N LEU A 103 -11.47 -9.15 -1.65
CA LEU A 103 -12.65 -9.48 -0.85
C LEU A 103 -12.47 -10.87 -0.24
N LEU A 104 -12.77 -10.99 1.06
CA LEU A 104 -12.74 -12.28 1.75
C LEU A 104 -13.84 -13.16 1.15
N LYS A 105 -13.46 -14.29 0.57
CA LYS A 105 -14.40 -15.36 0.21
C LYS A 105 -14.78 -16.06 1.50
N ASP A 106 -16.09 -16.18 1.76
CA ASP A 106 -16.59 -16.92 2.91
C ASP A 106 -16.04 -18.34 2.89
N ASP A 107 -15.80 -18.89 4.10
CA ASP A 107 -15.12 -20.18 4.27
C ASP A 107 -15.67 -21.26 3.31
N LYS A 108 -14.75 -21.89 2.58
CA LYS A 108 -15.01 -22.94 1.57
C LYS A 108 -15.74 -24.19 2.10
N LEU A 109 -16.24 -24.17 3.33
CA LEU A 109 -16.84 -25.30 4.01
C LEU A 109 -18.35 -25.42 3.90
N GLN A 110 -19.03 -24.42 3.34
CA GLN A 110 -20.48 -24.50 3.12
C GLN A 110 -20.82 -24.22 1.67
N SER A 111 -20.95 -25.32 0.89
CA SER A 111 -21.84 -25.55 -0.27
C SER A 111 -22.17 -24.41 -1.24
N ASP A 112 -22.26 -24.76 -2.52
CA ASP A 112 -23.01 -24.17 -3.66
C ASP A 112 -23.01 -22.63 -3.92
N ASP A 113 -22.68 -21.78 -2.96
CA ASP A 113 -22.61 -20.31 -3.08
C ASP A 113 -21.19 -19.77 -3.41
N ILE A 114 -20.31 -20.60 -3.96
CA ILE A 114 -18.87 -20.29 -4.07
C ILE A 114 -18.59 -19.07 -4.98
N ASN A 115 -19.50 -18.74 -5.90
CA ASN A 115 -19.38 -17.62 -6.82
C ASN A 115 -20.75 -16.92 -6.93
N ASN A 116 -21.16 -16.19 -5.90
CA ASN A 116 -22.41 -15.43 -5.93
C ASN A 116 -22.09 -13.93 -6.11
N PRO A 117 -22.24 -13.37 -7.33
CA PRO A 117 -21.88 -11.98 -7.59
C PRO A 117 -22.74 -10.98 -6.80
N LEU A 118 -23.93 -11.34 -6.36
CA LEU A 118 -24.74 -10.49 -5.48
C LEU A 118 -24.07 -10.37 -4.09
N ASN A 119 -23.57 -11.47 -3.53
CA ASN A 119 -22.88 -11.43 -2.25
C ASN A 119 -21.57 -10.62 -2.35
N ASP A 120 -20.83 -10.76 -3.43
CA ASP A 120 -19.59 -10.01 -3.64
C ASP A 120 -19.87 -8.52 -3.89
N SER A 121 -20.96 -8.15 -4.55
CA SER A 121 -21.41 -6.75 -4.66
C SER A 121 -21.83 -6.15 -3.30
N ILE A 122 -22.42 -6.94 -2.39
CA ILE A 122 -22.73 -6.51 -1.02
C ILE A 122 -21.45 -6.26 -0.22
N LYS A 123 -20.47 -7.18 -0.31
CA LYS A 123 -19.17 -7.01 0.36
C LYS A 123 -18.39 -5.79 -0.18
N ALA A 124 -18.43 -5.57 -1.50
CA ALA A 124 -17.84 -4.38 -2.12
C ALA A 124 -18.51 -3.09 -1.62
N LYS A 125 -19.84 -3.11 -1.42
CA LYS A 125 -20.58 -2.00 -0.83
C LYS A 125 -20.13 -1.73 0.61
N ASP A 126 -20.05 -2.76 1.44
CA ASP A 126 -19.65 -2.60 2.84
C ASP A 126 -18.21 -2.07 2.93
N LEU A 127 -17.28 -2.63 2.14
CA LEU A 127 -15.91 -2.14 2.03
C LEU A 127 -15.85 -0.67 1.60
N PHE A 128 -16.66 -0.27 0.61
CA PHE A 128 -16.69 1.11 0.12
C PHE A 128 -17.08 2.12 1.23
N TYR A 129 -18.07 1.77 2.06
CA TYR A 129 -18.46 2.64 3.17
C TYR A 129 -17.42 2.65 4.29
N ASP A 130 -16.72 1.54 4.53
CA ASP A 130 -15.57 1.50 5.43
C ASP A 130 -14.43 2.40 4.90
N GLU A 131 -14.18 2.41 3.60
CA GLU A 131 -13.20 3.27 2.93
C GLU A 131 -13.57 4.75 3.08
N ILE A 132 -14.85 5.12 2.88
CA ILE A 132 -15.32 6.48 3.13
C ILE A 132 -15.12 6.87 4.60
N ALA A 133 -15.44 5.99 5.53
CA ALA A 133 -15.27 6.24 6.96
C ALA A 133 -13.79 6.42 7.31
N ALA A 134 -12.91 5.56 6.79
CA ALA A 134 -11.46 5.68 6.97
C ALA A 134 -10.91 6.99 6.40
N PHE A 135 -11.31 7.38 5.18
CA PHE A 135 -10.90 8.66 4.60
C PHE A 135 -11.38 9.86 5.43
N ARG A 136 -12.62 9.84 5.91
CA ARG A 136 -13.17 10.92 6.76
C ARG A 136 -12.41 11.06 8.07
N GLN A 137 -12.01 9.95 8.68
CA GLN A 137 -11.26 9.89 9.94
C GLN A 137 -9.77 10.21 9.78
N ALA A 138 -9.22 10.07 8.56
CA ALA A 138 -7.82 10.33 8.30
C ALA A 138 -7.42 11.78 8.63
N ASN A 139 -6.14 11.96 8.96
CA ASN A 139 -5.55 13.28 9.23
C ASN A 139 -5.82 14.26 8.06
N SER A 140 -6.15 15.52 8.37
CA SER A 140 -6.52 16.52 7.36
C SER A 140 -5.44 16.70 6.29
N THR A 141 -4.18 16.81 6.69
CA THR A 141 -3.06 16.98 5.75
C THR A 141 -2.89 15.75 4.84
N ILE A 142 -3.10 14.53 5.36
CA ILE A 142 -3.07 13.31 4.55
C ILE A 142 -4.19 13.30 3.51
N LYS A 143 -5.39 13.71 3.87
CA LYS A 143 -6.52 13.84 2.92
C LYS A 143 -6.21 14.83 1.80
N GLU A 144 -5.61 15.97 2.14
CA GLU A 144 -5.18 16.97 1.15
C GLU A 144 -4.11 16.43 0.21
N ILE A 145 -3.08 15.75 0.76
CA ILE A 145 -2.02 15.12 -0.03
C ILE A 145 -2.62 14.09 -1.00
N PHE A 146 -3.47 13.19 -0.52
CA PHE A 146 -4.09 12.17 -1.39
C PHE A 146 -4.96 12.81 -2.47
N TYR A 147 -5.75 13.84 -2.12
CA TYR A 147 -6.54 14.57 -3.10
C TYR A 147 -5.66 15.20 -4.18
N LEU A 148 -4.62 15.94 -3.80
CA LEU A 148 -3.75 16.65 -4.74
C LEU A 148 -2.97 15.71 -5.66
N LEU A 149 -2.58 14.53 -5.18
CA LEU A 149 -1.89 13.52 -5.99
C LEU A 149 -2.82 12.74 -6.91
N LEU A 150 -4.10 12.55 -6.54
CA LEU A 150 -4.93 11.50 -7.12
C LEU A 150 -6.25 12.01 -7.76
N ASN A 151 -6.66 13.27 -7.55
CA ASN A 151 -7.98 13.72 -7.99
C ASN A 151 -8.15 13.79 -9.52
N ASP A 152 -7.07 13.84 -10.28
CA ASP A 152 -7.05 13.79 -11.74
C ASP A 152 -6.81 12.38 -12.31
N LYS A 153 -6.54 11.39 -11.43
CA LYS A 153 -6.31 10.01 -11.84
C LYS A 153 -7.63 9.25 -11.98
N ARG A 154 -7.75 8.51 -13.07
CA ARG A 154 -8.95 7.75 -13.41
C ARG A 154 -9.43 6.85 -12.27
N GLU A 155 -8.49 6.23 -11.58
CA GLU A 155 -8.73 5.25 -10.52
C GLU A 155 -9.35 5.87 -9.26
N PHE A 156 -9.17 7.20 -9.05
CA PHE A 156 -9.53 7.87 -7.80
C PHE A 156 -10.48 9.06 -7.98
N ASN A 157 -10.52 9.67 -9.16
CA ASN A 157 -11.32 10.87 -9.40
C ASN A 157 -12.80 10.71 -9.00
N ALA A 158 -13.41 9.59 -9.38
CA ALA A 158 -14.82 9.31 -9.07
C ALA A 158 -15.08 9.26 -7.56
N PHE A 159 -14.16 8.71 -6.78
CA PHE A 159 -14.26 8.66 -5.31
C PHE A 159 -14.33 10.06 -4.71
N PHE A 160 -13.38 10.95 -5.05
CA PHE A 160 -13.38 12.31 -4.52
C PHE A 160 -14.61 13.12 -4.94
N ARG A 161 -15.12 12.91 -6.15
CA ARG A 161 -16.37 13.53 -6.61
C ARG A 161 -17.56 13.00 -5.83
N PHE A 162 -17.64 11.69 -5.59
CA PHE A 162 -18.72 11.07 -4.84
C PHE A 162 -18.81 11.62 -3.41
N ILE A 163 -17.68 11.71 -2.71
CA ILE A 163 -17.63 12.26 -1.35
C ILE A 163 -17.63 13.80 -1.31
N SER A 164 -17.66 14.47 -2.48
CA SER A 164 -17.61 15.93 -2.63
C SER A 164 -16.42 16.58 -1.93
N TYR A 165 -15.27 15.87 -1.88
CA TYR A 165 -14.04 16.38 -1.24
C TYR A 165 -13.22 17.23 -2.20
N LYS A 166 -12.74 18.36 -1.70
CA LYS A 166 -11.78 19.25 -2.37
C LYS A 166 -10.74 19.72 -1.37
N SER A 167 -9.48 19.86 -1.80
CA SER A 167 -8.43 20.50 -1.02
C SER A 167 -8.47 22.01 -1.23
N GLU A 168 -8.12 22.75 -0.18
CA GLU A 168 -7.90 24.20 -0.24
C GLU A 168 -6.45 24.53 -0.66
N SER A 169 -5.52 23.59 -0.46
CA SER A 169 -4.12 23.73 -0.85
C SER A 169 -3.89 23.41 -2.32
N THR A 170 -2.81 23.97 -2.89
CA THR A 170 -2.33 23.70 -4.25
C THR A 170 -0.89 23.18 -4.28
N ASP A 171 -0.16 23.26 -3.15
CA ASP A 171 1.24 22.86 -3.05
C ASP A 171 1.40 21.54 -2.30
N VAL A 172 1.28 20.45 -3.03
CA VAL A 172 1.39 19.10 -2.47
C VAL A 172 2.81 18.78 -1.98
N GLU A 173 3.85 19.32 -2.62
CA GLU A 173 5.23 19.07 -2.21
C GLU A 173 5.51 19.64 -0.82
N SER A 174 5.11 20.88 -0.57
CA SER A 174 5.24 21.52 0.75
C SER A 174 4.46 20.78 1.83
N LEU A 175 3.25 20.29 1.52
CA LEU A 175 2.46 19.48 2.46
C LEU A 175 3.18 18.17 2.82
N ILE A 176 3.75 17.47 1.83
CA ILE A 176 4.49 16.23 2.03
C ILE A 176 5.73 16.50 2.90
N ARG A 177 6.54 17.52 2.57
CA ARG A 177 7.74 17.87 3.33
C ARG A 177 7.42 18.24 4.77
N GLN A 178 6.34 18.95 5.00
CA GLN A 178 5.90 19.31 6.34
C GLN A 178 5.37 18.10 7.13
N LYS A 179 4.49 17.30 6.52
CA LYS A 179 3.85 16.16 7.19
C LYS A 179 4.82 15.04 7.52
N PHE A 180 5.79 14.78 6.64
CA PHE A 180 6.76 13.71 6.76
C PHE A 180 8.17 14.22 7.11
N LYS A 181 8.25 15.39 7.75
CA LYS A 181 9.51 15.90 8.27
C LYS A 181 10.15 14.87 9.20
N ASP A 182 11.45 14.66 9.06
CA ASP A 182 12.26 13.68 9.82
C ASP A 182 11.85 12.21 9.62
N GLU A 183 10.93 11.92 8.68
CA GLU A 183 10.46 10.57 8.35
C GLU A 183 10.85 10.14 6.92
N ILE A 184 11.21 11.10 6.08
CA ILE A 184 11.74 10.87 4.73
C ILE A 184 12.99 11.74 4.51
N CYS A 185 13.79 11.37 3.51
CA CYS A 185 14.96 12.18 3.13
C CYS A 185 14.55 13.57 2.64
N GLU A 186 15.05 14.63 3.26
CA GLU A 186 14.78 16.02 2.88
C GLU A 186 15.24 16.36 1.46
N HIS A 187 16.28 15.63 0.95
CA HIS A 187 16.86 15.82 -0.37
C HIS A 187 16.27 14.87 -1.43
N ALA A 188 15.21 14.13 -1.11
CA ALA A 188 14.50 13.34 -2.10
C ALA A 188 13.88 14.28 -3.16
N ASN A 189 14.01 13.91 -4.44
CA ASN A 189 13.47 14.70 -5.54
C ASN A 189 11.95 14.49 -5.66
N LEU A 190 11.19 15.08 -4.72
CA LEU A 190 9.72 14.95 -4.69
C LEU A 190 9.07 15.53 -5.92
N THR A 191 9.58 16.64 -6.47
CA THR A 191 9.01 17.28 -7.67
C THR A 191 8.87 16.28 -8.81
N ASN A 192 9.95 15.54 -9.13
CA ASN A 192 9.91 14.56 -10.21
C ASN A 192 9.00 13.36 -9.86
N ILE A 193 9.03 12.90 -8.62
CA ILE A 193 8.18 11.78 -8.18
C ILE A 193 6.70 12.15 -8.26
N ILE A 194 6.33 13.37 -7.87
CA ILE A 194 4.95 13.88 -7.96
C ILE A 194 4.47 13.94 -9.40
N LEU A 195 5.34 14.34 -10.33
CA LEU A 195 5.00 14.46 -11.75
C LEU A 195 4.89 13.09 -12.43
N ASP A 196 5.84 12.20 -12.17
CA ASP A 196 6.01 10.95 -12.91
C ASP A 196 5.21 9.78 -12.31
N SER A 197 5.04 9.73 -10.99
CA SER A 197 4.51 8.57 -10.27
C SER A 197 3.65 8.96 -9.04
N PRO A 198 2.61 9.79 -9.22
CA PRO A 198 1.81 10.30 -8.10
C PRO A 198 1.00 9.21 -7.36
N ILE A 199 0.54 8.17 -8.06
CA ILE A 199 -0.21 7.06 -7.46
C ILE A 199 0.70 6.23 -6.56
N GLU A 200 1.88 5.86 -7.06
CA GLU A 200 2.88 5.11 -6.32
C GLU A 200 3.37 5.90 -5.11
N LEU A 201 3.56 7.22 -5.27
CA LEU A 201 3.90 8.10 -4.15
C LEU A 201 2.81 8.10 -3.09
N ALA A 202 1.54 8.17 -3.47
CA ALA A 202 0.43 8.14 -2.52
C ALA A 202 0.40 6.83 -1.71
N TYR A 203 0.64 5.67 -2.35
CA TYR A 203 0.76 4.39 -1.64
C TYR A 203 1.98 4.36 -0.70
N CYS A 204 3.14 4.87 -1.14
CA CYS A 204 4.32 5.00 -0.26
C CYS A 204 3.99 5.86 0.97
N LEU A 205 3.36 7.02 0.78
CA LEU A 205 3.03 7.92 1.87
C LEU A 205 1.98 7.34 2.83
N ALA A 206 1.02 6.55 2.31
CA ALA A 206 0.07 5.82 3.14
C ALA A 206 0.77 4.80 4.04
N LEU A 207 1.70 4.01 3.49
CA LEU A 207 2.52 3.06 4.25
C LEU A 207 3.39 3.77 5.30
N ILE A 208 4.13 4.81 4.90
CA ILE A 208 5.00 5.57 5.82
C ILE A 208 4.16 6.18 6.95
N HIS A 209 3.00 6.74 6.65
CA HIS A 209 2.10 7.32 7.65
C HIS A 209 1.63 6.26 8.66
N SER A 210 1.28 5.06 8.19
CA SER A 210 0.87 3.98 9.07
C SER A 210 1.99 3.51 10.00
N PHE A 211 3.25 3.50 9.54
CA PHE A 211 4.41 3.18 10.38
C PHE A 211 4.61 4.18 11.51
N ILE A 212 4.39 5.47 11.22
CA ILE A 212 4.50 6.55 12.21
C ILE A 212 3.43 6.41 13.29
N GLU A 213 2.17 6.12 12.90
CA GLU A 213 1.05 6.04 13.83
C GLU A 213 1.06 4.78 14.70
N HIS A 214 1.41 3.64 14.14
CA HIS A 214 1.27 2.35 14.81
C HIS A 214 2.55 1.76 15.39
N LYS A 215 3.71 2.41 15.20
CA LYS A 215 5.07 2.05 15.71
C LYS A 215 5.54 0.60 15.50
N LYS A 216 4.66 -0.32 15.17
CA LYS A 216 4.90 -1.71 14.76
C LYS A 216 3.78 -2.11 13.81
N THR A 217 4.06 -2.14 12.54
CA THR A 217 3.18 -2.80 11.58
C THR A 217 3.98 -3.93 10.94
N ASP A 218 3.47 -5.14 11.03
CA ASP A 218 4.04 -6.30 10.33
C ASP A 218 3.74 -6.23 8.81
N SER A 219 3.19 -5.09 8.35
CA SER A 219 2.77 -4.90 6.96
C SER A 219 3.94 -4.57 6.06
N VAL A 220 4.22 -5.45 5.14
CA VAL A 220 5.01 -5.19 3.94
C VAL A 220 4.11 -4.54 2.87
N THR A 221 4.73 -3.95 1.84
CA THR A 221 3.96 -3.44 0.68
C THR A 221 3.07 -4.54 0.12
N PRO A 222 1.74 -4.32 -0.01
CA PRO A 222 0.82 -5.37 -0.43
C PRO A 222 1.21 -5.94 -1.81
N PRO A 223 1.14 -7.27 -2.00
CA PRO A 223 1.53 -7.90 -3.28
C PRO A 223 0.76 -7.38 -4.49
N TRP A 224 -0.49 -6.95 -4.30
CA TRP A 224 -1.28 -6.33 -5.37
C TRP A 224 -0.67 -4.99 -5.80
N VAL A 225 -0.24 -4.16 -4.84
CA VAL A 225 0.43 -2.87 -5.13
C VAL A 225 1.73 -3.11 -5.88
N LEU A 226 2.60 -4.01 -5.40
CA LEU A 226 3.87 -4.34 -6.07
C LEU A 226 3.68 -4.82 -7.51
N ARG A 227 2.64 -5.61 -7.77
CA ARG A 227 2.34 -6.13 -9.11
C ARG A 227 1.86 -5.04 -10.06
N ASN A 228 1.02 -4.13 -9.60
CA ASN A 228 0.37 -3.12 -10.45
C ASN A 228 1.14 -1.80 -10.48
N TYR A 229 1.91 -1.50 -9.44
CA TYR A 229 2.66 -0.26 -9.23
C TYR A 229 4.10 -0.56 -8.75
N PRO A 230 4.94 -1.22 -9.55
CA PRO A 230 6.28 -1.67 -9.13
C PRO A 230 7.21 -0.52 -8.72
N GLU A 231 7.00 0.69 -9.24
CA GLU A 231 7.77 1.88 -8.87
C GLU A 231 7.64 2.26 -7.38
N VAL A 232 6.66 1.71 -6.65
CA VAL A 232 6.52 1.89 -5.19
C VAL A 232 7.80 1.48 -4.46
N GLU A 233 8.45 0.37 -4.85
CA GLU A 233 9.70 -0.07 -4.22
C GLU A 233 10.83 0.95 -4.44
N ARG A 234 10.97 1.45 -5.67
CA ARG A 234 11.98 2.47 -5.99
C ARG A 234 11.72 3.77 -5.24
N ILE A 235 10.47 4.22 -5.19
CA ILE A 235 10.10 5.46 -4.48
C ILE A 235 10.32 5.30 -2.98
N MET A 236 9.92 4.18 -2.39
CA MET A 236 10.17 3.89 -0.97
C MET A 236 11.68 3.92 -0.66
N PHE A 237 12.50 3.30 -1.52
CA PHE A 237 13.95 3.36 -1.40
C PHE A 237 14.48 4.80 -1.46
N LEU A 238 14.04 5.60 -2.43
CA LEU A 238 14.47 7.00 -2.56
C LEU A 238 14.07 7.88 -1.38
N LEU A 239 12.91 7.62 -0.79
CA LEU A 239 12.40 8.39 0.34
C LEU A 239 13.05 7.98 1.66
N ARG A 240 13.29 6.67 1.88
CA ARG A 240 13.60 6.16 3.21
C ARG A 240 14.86 5.30 3.33
N SER A 241 15.43 4.82 2.23
CA SER A 241 16.56 3.88 2.28
C SER A 241 17.78 4.35 1.49
N ASN A 242 17.72 5.50 0.83
CA ASN A 242 18.83 6.08 0.08
C ASN A 242 19.43 7.27 0.85
N PRO A 243 20.60 7.11 1.53
CA PRO A 243 21.19 8.20 2.30
C PRO A 243 21.68 9.33 1.39
N CYS A 244 21.28 10.56 1.68
CA CYS A 244 21.74 11.73 0.94
C CYS A 244 23.20 12.08 1.27
N LEU A 245 23.89 12.72 0.31
CA LEU A 245 25.30 13.07 0.45
C LEU A 245 25.57 14.15 1.51
N SER A 246 24.63 15.10 1.65
CA SER A 246 24.75 16.24 2.58
C SER A 246 24.39 15.91 4.02
N GLY A 247 23.78 14.74 4.27
CA GLY A 247 23.30 14.34 5.59
C GLY A 247 22.13 15.22 6.07
N CYS A 248 20.89 14.76 5.92
CA CYS A 248 19.73 15.42 6.52
C CYS A 248 19.38 14.78 7.88
N SER A 249 18.48 15.39 8.62
CA SER A 249 18.04 14.90 9.93
C SER A 249 17.58 13.44 9.88
N TYR A 250 16.73 13.08 8.91
CA TYR A 250 16.29 11.70 8.70
C TYR A 250 17.46 10.75 8.40
N CYS A 251 18.30 11.06 7.40
CA CYS A 251 19.38 10.15 6.98
C CYS A 251 20.41 9.95 8.09
N ASN A 252 20.77 10.98 8.83
CA ASN A 252 21.72 10.89 9.95
C ASN A 252 21.17 10.03 11.10
N LYS A 253 19.84 10.02 11.31
CA LYS A 253 19.21 9.20 12.34
C LYS A 253 18.95 7.77 11.89
N ALA A 254 18.38 7.60 10.70
CA ALA A 254 17.85 6.31 10.24
C ALA A 254 18.83 5.49 9.42
N LEU A 255 19.74 6.15 8.66
CA LEU A 255 20.61 5.51 7.66
C LEU A 255 22.10 5.64 7.97
N ASP A 256 22.48 6.17 9.14
CA ASP A 256 23.87 6.20 9.59
C ASP A 256 24.29 4.85 10.19
N ALA A 257 25.36 4.26 9.68
CA ALA A 257 25.82 2.94 10.09
C ALA A 257 26.19 2.86 11.57
N CYS A 258 26.86 3.89 12.13
CA CYS A 258 27.26 3.93 13.53
C CYS A 258 26.05 4.08 14.45
N SER A 259 25.08 4.91 14.07
CA SER A 259 23.79 5.05 14.77
C SER A 259 23.01 3.74 14.77
N GLY A 260 23.00 3.00 13.67
CA GLY A 260 22.40 1.68 13.56
C GLY A 260 23.08 0.65 14.46
N LEU A 261 24.41 0.58 14.45
CA LEU A 261 25.17 -0.31 15.31
C LEU A 261 24.88 -0.06 16.80
N LYS A 262 24.90 1.20 17.21
CA LYS A 262 24.61 1.59 18.60
C LYS A 262 23.18 1.25 19.01
N ARG A 263 22.20 1.54 18.13
CA ARG A 263 20.77 1.32 18.40
C ARG A 263 20.40 -0.14 18.57
N PHE A 264 20.92 -1.02 17.70
CA PHE A 264 20.54 -2.43 17.71
C PHE A 264 21.42 -3.28 18.60
N PHE A 265 22.74 -2.99 18.68
CA PHE A 265 23.71 -3.84 19.35
C PHE A 265 24.38 -3.17 20.56
N GLY A 266 24.17 -1.87 20.80
CA GLY A 266 24.76 -1.13 21.91
C GLY A 266 26.26 -0.87 21.76
N TYR A 267 26.87 -1.11 20.60
CA TYR A 267 28.29 -0.85 20.37
C TYR A 267 28.52 0.57 19.89
N ASP A 268 29.56 1.23 20.43
CA ASP A 268 29.90 2.60 20.05
C ASP A 268 30.73 2.71 18.75
N SER A 269 31.39 1.63 18.33
CA SER A 269 32.20 1.62 17.11
C SER A 269 32.30 0.22 16.49
N TYR A 270 32.50 0.18 15.19
CA TYR A 270 32.83 -1.02 14.44
C TYR A 270 34.23 -1.51 14.74
N ARG A 271 34.48 -2.80 14.54
CA ARG A 271 35.83 -3.39 14.70
C ARG A 271 36.70 -3.07 13.48
N LEU A 272 37.96 -2.74 13.75
CA LEU A 272 38.98 -2.67 12.69
C LEU A 272 39.44 -4.08 12.32
N ILE A 273 39.58 -4.34 11.03
CA ILE A 273 40.06 -5.60 10.49
C ILE A 273 41.43 -5.31 9.84
N GLY A 274 42.50 -5.82 10.43
CA GLY A 274 43.86 -5.49 9.97
C GLY A 274 44.25 -4.03 10.11
N GLY A 275 43.56 -3.28 10.99
CA GLY A 275 43.76 -1.84 11.17
C GLY A 275 42.86 -0.98 10.29
N GLU A 276 42.05 -1.57 9.40
CA GLU A 276 41.17 -0.87 8.46
C GLU A 276 39.69 -0.95 8.88
N PRO A 277 38.84 0.04 8.56
CA PRO A 277 37.41 0.11 8.97
C PRO A 277 36.52 -0.77 8.08
N LEU A 278 36.98 -1.92 7.63
CA LEU A 278 36.29 -2.78 6.65
C LEU A 278 34.93 -3.26 7.09
N GLN A 279 34.68 -3.41 8.41
CA GLN A 279 33.35 -3.79 8.92
C GLN A 279 32.37 -2.65 8.72
N GLU A 280 32.71 -1.41 9.03
CA GLU A 280 31.88 -0.22 8.82
C GLU A 280 31.67 0.05 7.33
N GLU A 281 32.70 -0.06 6.52
CA GLU A 281 32.63 0.13 5.07
C GLU A 281 31.67 -0.89 4.43
N SER A 282 31.67 -2.15 4.90
CA SER A 282 30.74 -3.17 4.39
C SER A 282 29.30 -2.85 4.75
N VAL A 283 29.02 -2.37 5.96
CA VAL A 283 27.69 -1.91 6.37
C VAL A 283 27.22 -0.71 5.55
N ASN A 284 28.09 0.30 5.39
CA ASN A 284 27.78 1.48 4.57
C ASN A 284 27.51 1.12 3.10
N ALA A 285 28.24 0.15 2.55
CA ALA A 285 28.00 -0.32 1.18
C ALA A 285 26.65 -1.04 1.07
N ALA A 286 26.28 -1.86 2.06
CA ALA A 286 25.01 -2.55 2.10
C ALA A 286 23.82 -1.56 2.26
N ILE A 287 23.92 -0.56 3.14
CA ILE A 287 22.91 0.51 3.30
C ILE A 287 22.68 1.24 1.96
N ARG A 288 23.74 1.43 1.16
CA ARG A 288 23.64 2.04 -0.18
C ARG A 288 23.19 1.06 -1.27
N ASN A 289 22.67 -0.09 -0.89
CA ASN A 289 22.21 -1.16 -1.79
C ASN A 289 23.25 -1.64 -2.80
N LYS A 290 24.53 -1.68 -2.40
CA LYS A 290 25.62 -2.19 -3.22
C LYS A 290 25.82 -3.68 -2.98
N SER A 291 25.96 -4.45 -4.07
CA SER A 291 26.43 -5.84 -3.98
C SER A 291 27.88 -5.87 -3.52
N LEU A 292 28.19 -6.70 -2.53
CA LEU A 292 29.54 -6.80 -1.96
C LEU A 292 29.88 -8.25 -1.58
N LEU A 293 31.17 -8.55 -1.62
CA LEU A 293 31.76 -9.77 -1.07
C LEU A 293 32.59 -9.38 0.15
N VAL A 294 32.22 -9.91 1.32
CA VAL A 294 32.88 -9.61 2.59
C VAL A 294 33.64 -10.84 3.07
N VAL A 295 34.98 -10.71 3.18
CA VAL A 295 35.87 -11.77 3.66
C VAL A 295 36.59 -11.30 4.91
N PHE A 296 36.15 -11.81 6.07
CA PHE A 296 36.79 -11.51 7.36
C PHE A 296 37.34 -12.79 8.00
N PRO A 297 38.36 -12.69 8.87
CA PRO A 297 38.83 -13.84 9.64
C PRO A 297 37.73 -14.40 10.56
N THR A 298 37.96 -15.60 11.08
CA THR A 298 37.07 -16.19 12.10
C THR A 298 37.06 -15.30 13.33
N GLY A 299 35.85 -15.00 13.87
CA GLY A 299 35.70 -14.04 14.96
C GLY A 299 35.73 -12.56 14.55
N GLY A 300 35.92 -12.24 13.27
CA GLY A 300 35.94 -10.86 12.73
C GLY A 300 34.61 -10.13 12.66
N GLY A 301 33.53 -10.68 13.27
CA GLY A 301 32.23 -10.00 13.32
C GLY A 301 31.47 -9.93 12.01
N LYS A 302 31.56 -10.99 11.16
CA LYS A 302 30.84 -11.07 9.87
C LYS A 302 29.35 -10.82 9.96
N SER A 303 28.72 -11.27 11.07
CA SER A 303 27.26 -11.14 11.28
C SER A 303 26.82 -9.69 11.31
N ILE A 304 27.57 -8.80 11.94
CA ILE A 304 27.26 -7.37 12.01
C ILE A 304 27.16 -6.74 10.62
N ALA A 305 28.00 -7.19 9.67
CA ALA A 305 28.05 -6.64 8.32
C ALA A 305 26.74 -6.84 7.53
N PHE A 306 25.91 -7.83 7.87
CA PHE A 306 24.60 -8.02 7.27
C PHE A 306 23.42 -7.75 8.24
N GLN A 307 23.60 -7.98 9.55
CA GLN A 307 22.53 -7.79 10.53
C GLN A 307 22.16 -6.31 10.71
N VAL A 308 23.15 -5.40 10.81
CA VAL A 308 22.88 -3.96 10.95
C VAL A 308 22.10 -3.42 9.76
N PRO A 309 22.52 -3.58 8.50
CA PRO A 309 21.74 -3.08 7.36
C PRO A 309 20.39 -3.80 7.22
N ALA A 310 20.26 -5.07 7.57
CA ALA A 310 18.99 -5.79 7.58
C ALA A 310 17.98 -5.15 8.54
N LEU A 311 18.40 -4.93 9.79
CA LEU A 311 17.56 -4.31 10.82
C LEU A 311 17.21 -2.85 10.48
N MET A 312 18.17 -2.09 9.94
CA MET A 312 17.90 -0.74 9.47
C MET A 312 16.87 -0.72 8.32
N SER A 313 16.99 -1.64 7.37
CA SER A 313 16.04 -1.78 6.25
C SER A 313 14.65 -2.22 6.73
N GLY A 314 14.58 -3.15 7.69
CA GLY A 314 13.34 -3.51 8.35
C GLY A 314 12.65 -2.33 9.01
N GLU A 315 13.42 -1.51 9.77
CA GLU A 315 12.87 -0.35 10.49
C GLU A 315 12.45 0.81 9.55
N THR A 316 13.17 1.01 8.45
CA THR A 316 12.92 2.14 7.54
C THR A 316 11.84 1.87 6.49
N SER A 317 11.73 0.63 6.00
CA SER A 317 10.85 0.29 4.88
C SER A 317 10.11 -1.05 5.04
N ASN A 318 10.13 -1.65 6.24
CA ASN A 318 9.61 -3.01 6.49
C ASN A 318 10.12 -4.05 5.48
N ALA A 319 11.37 -3.88 5.05
CA ALA A 319 11.98 -4.78 4.08
C ALA A 319 12.27 -6.16 4.71
N LEU A 320 12.04 -7.20 3.92
CA LEU A 320 12.42 -8.56 4.28
C LEU A 320 13.87 -8.82 3.85
N THR A 321 14.70 -9.24 4.80
CA THR A 321 16.06 -9.70 4.52
C THR A 321 16.13 -11.22 4.65
N ILE A 322 16.62 -11.89 3.60
CA ILE A 322 16.79 -13.36 3.58
C ILE A 322 18.26 -13.68 3.76
N VAL A 323 18.57 -14.44 4.83
CA VAL A 323 19.92 -14.94 5.11
C VAL A 323 19.99 -16.43 4.77
N ILE A 324 20.88 -16.79 3.83
CA ILE A 324 21.08 -18.18 3.42
C ILE A 324 22.37 -18.68 4.08
N SER A 325 22.28 -19.75 4.87
CA SER A 325 23.42 -20.39 5.51
C SER A 325 23.45 -21.89 5.21
N PRO A 326 24.63 -22.49 5.00
CA PRO A 326 24.75 -23.93 4.73
C PRO A 326 24.52 -24.82 5.96
N LEU A 327 24.60 -24.27 7.18
CA LEU A 327 24.52 -25.01 8.44
C LEU A 327 23.32 -24.55 9.28
N GLN A 328 22.40 -25.48 9.56
CA GLN A 328 21.22 -25.21 10.41
C GLN A 328 21.60 -24.74 11.84
N SER A 329 22.66 -25.32 12.43
CA SER A 329 23.14 -24.88 13.73
C SER A 329 23.56 -23.41 13.74
N LEU A 330 24.21 -22.95 12.65
CA LEU A 330 24.62 -21.56 12.53
C LEU A 330 23.41 -20.63 12.36
N MET A 331 22.37 -21.07 11.64
CA MET A 331 21.14 -20.31 11.51
C MET A 331 20.47 -20.12 12.86
N LYS A 332 20.32 -21.21 13.62
CA LYS A 332 19.76 -21.18 14.97
C LYS A 332 20.59 -20.28 15.90
N ASP A 333 21.90 -20.41 15.92
CA ASP A 333 22.78 -19.55 16.73
C ASP A 333 22.62 -18.05 16.39
N GLN A 334 22.38 -17.70 15.12
CA GLN A 334 22.12 -16.31 14.71
C GLN A 334 20.80 -15.80 15.29
N VAL A 335 19.73 -16.59 15.20
CA VAL A 335 18.40 -16.22 15.74
C VAL A 335 18.49 -16.13 17.27
N ASP A 336 18.99 -17.16 17.97
CA ASP A 336 19.15 -17.19 19.41
C ASP A 336 19.97 -15.99 19.94
N ASN A 337 20.98 -15.54 19.19
CA ASN A 337 21.79 -14.38 19.60
C ASN A 337 21.06 -13.05 19.40
N LEU A 338 20.22 -12.90 18.38
CA LEU A 338 19.37 -11.74 18.18
C LEU A 338 18.27 -11.67 19.26
N GLU A 339 17.62 -12.79 19.57
CA GLU A 339 16.63 -12.87 20.64
C GLU A 339 17.19 -12.46 22.01
N LYS A 340 18.43 -12.90 22.36
CA LYS A 340 19.09 -12.53 23.63
C LYS A 340 19.28 -11.03 23.83
N ILE A 341 19.35 -10.26 22.74
CA ILE A 341 19.47 -8.79 22.78
C ILE A 341 18.12 -8.11 22.52
N GLY A 342 17.01 -8.88 22.50
CA GLY A 342 15.65 -8.35 22.36
C GLY A 342 15.18 -8.14 20.94
N ILE A 343 15.88 -8.66 19.94
CA ILE A 343 15.48 -8.62 18.52
C ILE A 343 14.74 -9.93 18.23
N THR A 344 13.42 -9.87 18.11
CA THR A 344 12.52 -11.03 17.94
C THR A 344 11.98 -11.19 16.52
N ASP A 345 12.33 -10.30 15.60
CA ASP A 345 11.84 -10.29 14.21
C ASP A 345 12.67 -11.19 13.28
N ALA A 346 13.64 -11.93 13.81
CA ALA A 346 14.39 -12.97 13.12
C ALA A 346 13.80 -14.35 13.39
N VAL A 347 13.56 -15.14 12.33
CA VAL A 347 12.98 -16.48 12.39
C VAL A 347 13.76 -17.48 11.55
#